data_8ab3ab540aaa13a194ee155cd128a52e
#
_entry.id   8ab3ab540aaa13a194ee155cd128a52e
#
_cell.length_a   1.000
_cell.length_b   1.000
_cell.length_c   1.000
_cell.angle_alpha   90.00
_cell.angle_beta   90.00
_cell.angle_gamma   90.00
#
_symmetry.space_group_name_H-M   'P 1'
#
loop_
_entity.id
_entity.type
_entity.pdbx_description
1 polymer ?
#
loop_
_entity_poly.entity_id
_entity_poly.type
_entity_poly.pdbx_seq_one_letter_code
_entity_poly.pdbx_strand_id
1 'polypeptide(L)'
;MAYQGSMKLKGSSTSAGSAITASNFGRAHFVRVQAQAAANTVTVKESSTVIGSTILVTAGDSIIIEKEESHTVETSGNAVGSAVSSTR
;
A
#
# COMPACT_ATOMS: atom_id res chain seq x y z
N MET A 1 -9.26 -14.21 -11.45
CA MET A 1 -9.60 -13.95 -11.10
C MET A 1 -10.00 -13.59 -10.56
N ALA A 2 -9.98 -13.75 -10.36
CA ALA A 2 -10.40 -13.52 -9.90
C ALA A 2 -10.76 -12.95 -9.18
N TYR A 3 -11.00 -12.97 -8.78
CA TYR A 3 -11.29 -12.37 -8.07
C TYR A 3 -11.44 -12.18 -7.24
N GLN A 4 -11.26 -12.64 -7.42
CA GLN A 4 -11.10 -12.35 -6.21
C GLN A 4 -12.12 -11.74 -5.40
N GLY A 5 -12.48 -11.77 -4.21
CA GLY A 5 -13.55 -11.11 -3.51
C GLY A 5 -13.57 -9.60 -3.71
N SER A 6 -14.65 -8.95 -3.39
CA SER A 6 -14.74 -7.51 -3.47
C SER A 6 -13.85 -6.87 -2.41
N MET A 7 -13.34 -5.69 -2.70
CA MET A 7 -12.61 -4.89 -1.73
C MET A 7 -13.49 -3.74 -1.28
N LYS A 8 -13.45 -3.46 0.00
CA LYS A 8 -14.17 -2.33 0.58
C LYS A 8 -13.20 -1.21 0.86
N LEU A 9 -13.47 -0.04 0.32
CA LEU A 9 -12.62 1.12 0.57
C LEU A 9 -12.95 1.68 1.93
N LYS A 10 -11.93 1.92 2.73
CA LYS A 10 -12.08 2.37 4.10
C LYS A 10 -11.52 3.75 4.35
N GLY A 11 -10.93 4.35 3.33
CA GLY A 11 -10.37 5.68 3.49
C GLY A 11 -10.05 6.29 2.15
N SER A 12 -9.68 7.54 2.19
CA SER A 12 -9.29 8.27 0.99
C SER A 12 -7.90 7.83 0.52
N SER A 13 -7.64 8.02 -0.76
CA SER A 13 -6.31 7.81 -1.29
C SER A 13 -5.32 8.73 -0.63
N THR A 14 -4.10 8.24 -0.46
CA THR A 14 -3.00 8.99 0.12
C THR A 14 -1.90 9.13 -0.94
N SER A 15 -1.34 10.32 -1.07
CA SER A 15 -0.15 10.59 -1.88
C SER A 15 -0.37 10.39 -3.37
N ALA A 16 -1.25 11.21 -3.96
CA ALA A 16 -1.33 11.26 -5.40
C ALA A 16 -0.21 12.17 -5.92
N GLY A 17 0.66 11.66 -6.80
CA GLY A 17 1.73 12.42 -7.40
C GLY A 17 2.98 12.57 -6.55
N SER A 18 3.12 11.79 -5.47
CA SER A 18 4.32 11.81 -4.65
C SER A 18 4.51 10.43 -4.02
N ALA A 19 5.67 10.23 -3.40
CA ALA A 19 5.94 8.98 -2.69
C ALA A 19 5.11 8.92 -1.41
N ILE A 20 4.71 7.72 -1.02
CA ILE A 20 4.06 7.51 0.26
C ILE A 20 5.14 7.53 1.34
N THR A 21 4.93 8.35 2.38
CA THR A 21 5.87 8.48 3.47
C THR A 21 5.28 7.79 4.69
N ALA A 22 5.85 6.69 5.08
CA ALA A 22 5.59 5.94 6.31
C ALA A 22 4.20 6.19 6.93
N SER A 23 3.16 5.74 6.25
CA SER A 23 1.79 5.93 6.71
C SER A 23 1.22 4.62 7.21
N ASN A 24 0.51 4.64 8.35
CA ASN A 24 -0.19 3.46 8.82
C ASN A 24 -1.60 3.34 8.23
N PHE A 25 -1.99 4.31 7.40
CA PHE A 25 -3.29 4.31 6.73
C PHE A 25 -4.47 4.16 7.68
N GLY A 26 -4.44 4.94 8.77
CA GLY A 26 -5.50 4.90 9.76
C GLY A 26 -5.56 3.58 10.51
N ARG A 27 -4.40 2.94 10.73
CA ARG A 27 -4.27 1.67 11.43
C ARG A 27 -4.96 0.52 10.70
N ALA A 28 -4.95 0.57 9.36
CA ALA A 28 -5.60 -0.45 8.55
C ALA A 28 -4.81 -1.76 8.57
N HIS A 29 -5.52 -2.87 8.45
CA HIS A 29 -4.90 -4.18 8.28
C HIS A 29 -4.61 -4.49 6.82
N PHE A 30 -5.33 -3.87 5.89
CA PHE A 30 -5.13 -4.07 4.46
C PHE A 30 -4.99 -2.72 3.78
N VAL A 31 -3.97 -2.60 2.94
CA VAL A 31 -3.70 -1.37 2.20
C VAL A 31 -3.47 -1.73 0.75
N ARG A 32 -4.15 -1.01 -0.15
CA ARG A 32 -3.90 -1.16 -1.57
C ARG A 32 -2.97 -0.05 -2.01
N VAL A 33 -1.87 -0.42 -2.64
CA VAL A 33 -0.87 0.53 -3.13
C VAL A 33 -0.76 0.36 -4.63
N GLN A 34 -0.84 1.45 -5.37
CA GLN A 34 -0.67 1.45 -6.82
C GLN A 34 0.47 2.38 -7.19
N ALA A 35 1.42 1.87 -7.95
CA ALA A 35 2.56 2.64 -8.39
C ALA A 35 2.15 3.61 -9.49
N GLN A 36 2.61 4.85 -9.37
CA GLN A 36 2.44 5.86 -10.42
C GLN A 36 3.72 6.04 -11.23
N ALA A 37 4.81 5.45 -10.77
CA ALA A 37 6.09 5.49 -11.46
C ALA A 37 6.69 4.08 -11.45
N ALA A 38 7.48 3.77 -12.46
CA ALA A 38 8.07 2.44 -12.63
C ALA A 38 9.16 2.19 -11.59
N ALA A 39 9.39 0.89 -11.30
CA ALA A 39 10.40 0.43 -10.36
C ALA A 39 10.23 1.03 -8.97
N ASN A 40 9.01 0.95 -8.46
CA ASN A 40 8.65 1.53 -7.18
C ASN A 40 8.77 0.46 -6.09
N THR A 41 9.61 0.72 -5.09
CA THR A 41 9.77 -0.21 -3.97
C THR A 41 8.76 0.14 -2.89
N VAL A 42 7.99 -0.86 -2.48
CA VAL A 42 7.01 -0.72 -1.40
C VAL A 42 7.57 -1.42 -0.18
N THR A 43 7.66 -0.72 0.94
CA THR A 43 8.27 -1.23 2.16
C THR A 43 7.29 -1.12 3.31
N VAL A 44 7.18 -2.20 4.09
CA VAL A 44 6.39 -2.22 5.32
C VAL A 44 7.36 -2.23 6.49
N LYS A 45 7.12 -1.35 7.45
CA LYS A 45 7.99 -1.18 8.61
C LYS A 45 7.20 -1.22 9.91
N GLU A 46 7.86 -1.67 10.95
CA GLU A 46 7.40 -1.50 12.33
C GLU A 46 8.38 -0.54 13.00
N SER A 47 7.91 0.66 13.32
CA SER A 47 8.78 1.77 13.74
C SER A 47 9.80 2.04 12.65
N SER A 48 11.08 1.79 12.90
CA SER A 48 12.12 1.97 11.88
C SER A 48 12.65 0.63 11.36
N THR A 49 12.03 -0.48 11.75
CA THR A 49 12.48 -1.80 11.34
C THR A 49 11.71 -2.28 10.12
N VAL A 50 12.43 -2.63 9.07
CA VAL A 50 11.81 -3.15 7.85
C VAL A 50 11.28 -4.56 8.12
N ILE A 51 9.99 -4.78 7.86
CA ILE A 51 9.39 -6.08 8.00
C ILE A 51 9.42 -6.82 6.66
N GLY A 52 9.18 -6.10 5.57
CA GLY A 52 9.20 -6.69 4.24
C GLY A 52 9.13 -5.63 3.18
N SER A 53 9.49 -5.99 1.96
CA SER A 53 9.40 -5.09 0.84
C SER A 53 9.17 -5.85 -0.45
N THR A 54 8.64 -5.15 -1.44
CA THR A 54 8.45 -5.68 -2.77
C THR A 54 8.62 -4.55 -3.78
N ILE A 55 8.73 -4.91 -5.04
CA ILE A 55 8.92 -3.92 -6.09
C ILE A 55 7.75 -4.00 -7.07
N LEU A 56 7.14 -2.86 -7.34
CA LEU A 56 6.15 -2.73 -8.40
C LEU A 56 6.90 -2.26 -9.64
N VAL A 57 7.04 -3.15 -10.61
CA VAL A 57 8.00 -2.98 -11.71
C VAL A 57 7.51 -1.96 -12.73
N THR A 58 6.21 -1.88 -12.96
CA THR A 58 5.63 -1.06 -14.00
C THR A 58 4.65 -0.05 -13.41
N ALA A 59 4.64 1.16 -13.94
CA ALA A 59 3.63 2.14 -13.54
C ALA A 59 2.25 1.55 -13.77
N GLY A 60 1.38 1.67 -12.78
CA GLY A 60 0.05 1.09 -12.82
C GLY A 60 -0.07 -0.22 -12.07
N ASP A 61 1.05 -0.89 -11.77
CA ASP A 61 1.02 -2.10 -10.95
C ASP A 61 0.51 -1.78 -9.56
N SER A 62 -0.21 -2.72 -8.99
CA SER A 62 -0.75 -2.53 -7.65
C SER A 62 -0.58 -3.79 -6.83
N ILE A 63 -0.64 -3.62 -5.51
CA ILE A 63 -0.55 -4.72 -4.57
C ILE A 63 -1.44 -4.41 -3.38
N ILE A 64 -1.99 -5.44 -2.77
CA ILE A 64 -2.72 -5.32 -1.52
C ILE A 64 -1.86 -5.94 -0.44
N ILE A 65 -1.59 -5.15 0.59
CA ILE A 65 -0.69 -5.51 1.67
C ILE A 65 -1.50 -5.78 2.92
N GLU A 66 -1.28 -6.93 3.53
CA GLU A 66 -1.81 -7.23 4.85
C GLU A 66 -0.75 -6.85 5.88
N LYS A 67 -1.14 -6.11 6.90
CA LYS A 67 -0.18 -5.65 7.91
C LYS A 67 -0.88 -5.48 9.26
N GLU A 68 -0.08 -5.34 10.32
CA GLU A 68 -0.61 -4.99 11.63
C GLU A 68 -1.00 -3.52 11.66
N GLU A 69 -1.85 -3.15 12.62
CA GLU A 69 -2.37 -1.79 12.69
C GLU A 69 -1.29 -0.73 12.84
N SER A 70 -0.24 -1.04 13.58
CA SER A 70 0.83 -0.07 13.85
C SER A 70 1.89 -0.03 12.77
N HIS A 71 1.89 -1.00 11.86
CA HIS A 71 2.89 -1.03 10.80
C HIS A 71 2.64 0.09 9.78
N THR A 72 3.71 0.62 9.21
CA THR A 72 3.61 1.68 8.22
C THR A 72 4.05 1.17 6.86
N VAL A 73 3.56 1.84 5.82
CA VAL A 73 3.89 1.53 4.43
C VAL A 73 4.53 2.76 3.82
N GLU A 74 5.59 2.55 3.08
CA GLU A 74 6.22 3.65 2.36
C GLU A 74 6.64 3.18 0.97
N THR A 75 6.81 4.12 0.05
CA THR A 75 7.23 3.82 -1.31
C THR A 75 8.43 4.68 -1.67
N SER A 76 9.25 4.19 -2.60
CA SER A 76 10.42 4.93 -3.06
C SER A 76 10.07 5.96 -4.13
N GLY A 77 8.96 5.78 -4.82
CA GLY A 77 8.53 6.69 -5.87
C GLY A 77 7.05 6.99 -5.77
N ASN A 78 6.56 7.77 -6.71
CA ASN A 78 5.17 8.22 -6.69
C ASN A 78 4.21 7.05 -6.67
N ALA A 79 3.24 7.09 -5.76
CA ALA A 79 2.27 6.02 -5.58
C ALA A 79 1.02 6.56 -4.92
N VAL A 80 -0.06 5.81 -5.05
CA VAL A 80 -1.32 6.09 -4.38
C VAL A 80 -1.64 4.90 -3.49
N GLY A 81 -2.02 5.16 -2.25
CA GLY A 81 -2.41 4.12 -1.33
C GLY A 81 -3.74 4.42 -0.69
N SER A 82 -4.47 3.39 -0.32
CA SER A 82 -5.71 3.56 0.42
C SER A 82 -5.96 2.34 1.29
N ALA A 83 -6.60 2.59 2.43
CA ALA A 83 -7.03 1.53 3.33
C ALA A 83 -8.21 0.81 2.70
N VAL A 84 -8.18 -0.51 2.78
CA VAL A 84 -9.26 -1.33 2.24
C VAL A 84 -9.58 -2.43 3.25
N SER A 85 -10.68 -3.10 3.05
CA SER A 85 -10.94 -4.34 3.77
C SER A 85 -11.47 -5.34 2.77
N SER A 86 -11.10 -6.60 2.96
CA SER A 86 -11.64 -7.63 2.10
C SER A 86 -13.07 -7.93 2.55
N THR A 87 -13.91 -8.28 1.59
CA THR A 87 -15.28 -8.69 1.85
C THR A 87 -15.43 -10.11 1.36
N ARG A 88 -16.37 -10.79 1.98
CA ARG A 88 -16.57 -12.19 1.62
C ARG A 88 -17.99 -12.39 1.20
#